data_109fed6b6fdfba91b0b388b323a03681
#
_entry.id   109fed6b6fdfba91b0b388b323a03681
#
_cell.length_a   1.000
_cell.length_b   1.000
_cell.length_c   1.000
_cell.angle_alpha   90.00
_cell.angle_beta   90.00
_cell.angle_gamma   90.00
#
_symmetry.space_group_name_H-M   'P 1'
#
loop_
_entity.id
_entity.type
_entity.pdbx_description
1 polymer ?
#
loop_
_entity_poly.entity_id
_entity_poly.type
_entity_poly.pdbx_seq_one_letter_code
_entity_poly.pdbx_strand_id
1 'polypeptide(L)'
;MGTNSVDLYNAKMYKDGKLIYERTKTKDRRSDSARIEIEVYDIIKPLFEKYRSTDGKHVFLFAERYANPQQFNRAINIGLKGIGKSMGIDGLQFYQFRHSVASIARNELHYAKSDIDELLNHVGDNRIADIYIKKDFSVINEINRKVIDYIFQ
;
A
#
# COMPACT_ATOMS: atom_id res chain seq x y z
N MET A 1 -3.61 -3.24 -1.86
CA MET A 1 -2.75 -2.45 -2.74
C MET A 1 -1.23 -2.60 -2.51
N GLY A 2 -0.76 -3.39 -1.58
CA GLY A 2 0.67 -3.61 -1.34
C GLY A 2 1.45 -2.30 -1.07
N THR A 3 0.94 -1.46 -0.17
CA THR A 3 1.60 -0.20 0.23
C THR A 3 2.96 -0.48 0.86
N ASN A 4 3.98 0.31 0.53
CA ASN A 4 5.31 0.16 1.11
C ASN A 4 5.33 0.60 2.59
N SER A 5 6.22 0.01 3.39
CA SER A 5 6.39 0.38 4.80
C SER A 5 6.72 1.86 5.01
N VAL A 6 7.54 2.44 4.13
CA VAL A 6 7.88 3.88 4.16
C VAL A 6 6.66 4.76 3.94
N ASP A 7 5.78 4.38 2.99
CA ASP A 7 4.57 5.13 2.69
C ASP A 7 3.54 5.01 3.83
N LEU A 8 3.43 3.83 4.48
CA LEU A 8 2.62 3.68 5.70
C LEU A 8 3.13 4.52 6.86
N TYR A 9 4.45 4.52 7.08
CA TYR A 9 5.07 5.35 8.13
C TYR A 9 4.80 6.84 7.91
N ASN A 10 4.91 7.31 6.67
CA ASN A 10 4.76 8.72 6.30
C ASN A 10 3.31 9.15 6.05
N ALA A 11 2.33 8.26 6.16
CA ALA A 11 0.93 8.59 5.88
C ALA A 11 0.40 9.64 6.87
N LYS A 12 -0.12 10.76 6.33
CA LYS A 12 -0.58 11.91 7.13
C LYS A 12 -2.07 12.20 7.00
N MET A 13 -2.77 11.58 6.05
CA MET A 13 -4.16 11.90 5.78
C MET A 13 -5.02 10.64 5.70
N TYR A 14 -6.06 10.63 6.54
CA TYR A 14 -7.19 9.72 6.45
C TYR A 14 -8.47 10.56 6.49
N LYS A 15 -9.24 10.52 5.40
CA LYS A 15 -10.43 11.31 5.24
C LYS A 15 -11.48 10.54 4.44
N ASP A 16 -12.74 10.64 4.82
CA ASP A 16 -13.89 10.05 4.11
C ASP A 16 -13.71 8.54 3.82
N GLY A 17 -13.17 7.79 4.80
CA GLY A 17 -12.91 6.36 4.66
C GLY A 17 -11.71 6.00 3.78
N LYS A 18 -10.93 6.98 3.33
CA LYS A 18 -9.78 6.78 2.44
C LYS A 18 -8.46 7.15 3.11
N LEU A 19 -7.46 6.29 2.96
CA LEU A 19 -6.06 6.60 3.23
C LEU A 19 -5.49 7.32 2.02
N ILE A 20 -4.99 8.54 2.23
CA ILE A 20 -4.46 9.40 1.17
C ILE A 20 -2.99 9.67 1.46
N TYR A 21 -2.12 9.37 0.50
CA TYR A 21 -0.69 9.62 0.63
C TYR A 21 -0.02 9.83 -0.73
N GLU A 22 1.18 10.39 -0.70
CA GLU A 22 2.07 10.52 -1.84
C GLU A 22 3.16 9.46 -1.74
N ARG A 23 3.40 8.73 -2.83
CA ARG A 23 4.42 7.68 -2.83
C ARG A 23 5.82 8.28 -2.68
N THR A 24 6.44 8.05 -1.55
CA THR A 24 7.73 8.65 -1.15
C THR A 24 8.83 8.52 -2.21
N LYS A 25 8.91 7.37 -2.89
CA LYS A 25 9.96 7.10 -3.89
C LYS A 25 9.84 7.96 -5.16
N THR A 26 8.63 8.41 -5.51
CA THR A 26 8.36 9.01 -6.84
C THR A 26 7.66 10.35 -6.80
N LYS A 27 7.23 10.84 -5.65
CA LYS A 27 6.47 12.10 -5.52
C LYS A 27 7.16 13.31 -6.13
N ASP A 28 8.47 13.43 -5.95
CA ASP A 28 9.25 14.58 -6.42
C ASP A 28 9.59 14.51 -7.92
N ARG A 29 9.22 13.40 -8.59
CA ARG A 29 9.51 13.16 -10.01
C ARG A 29 8.27 13.16 -10.89
N ARG A 30 7.10 13.37 -10.29
CA ARG A 30 5.80 13.28 -10.97
C ARG A 30 5.01 14.55 -10.76
N SER A 31 4.33 15.02 -11.80
CA SER A 31 3.44 16.19 -11.77
C SER A 31 2.21 15.98 -10.86
N ASP A 32 1.75 14.73 -10.71
CA ASP A 32 0.64 14.34 -9.82
C ASP A 32 1.09 14.04 -8.37
N SER A 33 2.36 14.36 -8.02
CA SER A 33 3.00 14.06 -6.73
C SER A 33 2.90 12.59 -6.33
N ALA A 34 2.69 11.69 -7.29
CA ALA A 34 2.44 10.27 -7.08
C ALA A 34 1.34 10.00 -6.03
N ARG A 35 0.30 10.86 -5.99
CA ARG A 35 -0.83 10.77 -5.05
C ARG A 35 -1.58 9.46 -5.24
N ILE A 36 -2.00 8.89 -4.12
CA ILE A 36 -2.79 7.66 -4.02
C ILE A 36 -3.94 7.89 -3.03
N GLU A 37 -5.11 7.39 -3.39
CA GLU A 37 -6.30 7.35 -2.53
C GLU A 37 -6.81 5.91 -2.44
N ILE A 38 -6.70 5.29 -1.27
CA ILE A 38 -7.09 3.90 -1.03
C ILE A 38 -8.30 3.88 -0.09
N GLU A 39 -9.36 3.21 -0.49
CA GLU A 39 -10.48 2.91 0.40
C GLU A 39 -10.07 1.93 1.50
N VAL A 40 -10.46 2.23 2.73
CA VAL A 40 -10.27 1.36 3.89
C VAL A 40 -11.55 0.57 4.09
N TYR A 41 -11.54 -0.68 3.65
CA TYR A 41 -12.72 -1.57 3.69
C TYR A 41 -13.02 -2.07 5.10
N ASP A 42 -14.29 -2.41 5.35
CA ASP A 42 -14.79 -2.79 6.67
C ASP A 42 -14.00 -3.92 7.31
N ILE A 43 -13.58 -4.91 6.53
CA ILE A 43 -12.80 -6.06 7.02
C ILE A 43 -11.44 -5.67 7.62
N ILE A 44 -10.84 -4.55 7.16
CA ILE A 44 -9.55 -4.07 7.66
C ILE A 44 -9.67 -2.90 8.65
N LYS A 45 -10.86 -2.30 8.79
CA LYS A 45 -11.09 -1.18 9.72
C LYS A 45 -10.63 -1.46 11.16
N PRO A 46 -10.92 -2.63 11.77
CA PRO A 46 -10.48 -2.90 13.14
C PRO A 46 -8.96 -2.84 13.30
N LEU A 47 -8.21 -3.35 12.31
CA LEU A 47 -6.76 -3.26 12.31
C LEU A 47 -6.28 -1.83 12.07
N PHE A 48 -6.95 -1.11 11.18
CA PHE A 48 -6.65 0.29 10.90
C PHE A 48 -6.79 1.14 12.16
N GLU A 49 -7.93 1.02 12.88
CA GLU A 49 -8.19 1.77 14.11
C GLU A 49 -7.25 1.35 15.26
N LYS A 50 -6.91 0.06 15.38
CA LYS A 50 -5.94 -0.43 16.38
C LYS A 50 -4.58 0.25 16.29
N TYR A 51 -4.16 0.64 15.08
CA TYR A 51 -2.86 1.25 14.82
C TYR A 51 -2.93 2.74 14.51
N ARG A 52 -4.06 3.40 14.82
CA ARG A 52 -4.21 4.84 14.66
C ARG A 52 -3.23 5.61 15.56
N SER A 53 -2.68 6.69 15.02
CA SER A 53 -1.91 7.66 15.77
C SER A 53 -2.82 8.60 16.57
N THR A 54 -2.33 9.07 17.69
CA THR A 54 -2.97 10.10 18.52
C THR A 54 -2.25 11.45 18.45
N ASP A 55 -1.15 11.53 17.69
CA ASP A 55 -0.31 12.74 17.61
C ASP A 55 -0.91 13.87 16.75
N GLY A 56 -2.00 13.61 16.04
CA GLY A 56 -2.65 14.57 15.14
C GLY A 56 -1.87 14.91 13.87
N LYS A 57 -0.72 14.28 13.65
CA LYS A 57 0.18 14.54 12.52
C LYS A 57 0.28 13.37 11.56
N HIS A 58 0.22 12.15 12.08
CA HIS A 58 0.36 10.91 11.32
C HIS A 58 -0.92 10.07 11.39
N VAL A 59 -1.15 9.24 10.40
CA VAL A 59 -2.29 8.31 10.41
C VAL A 59 -2.02 7.16 11.37
N PHE A 60 -0.78 6.66 11.41
CA PHE A 60 -0.43 5.47 12.18
C PHE A 60 0.58 5.77 13.29
N LEU A 61 0.42 5.09 14.41
CA LEU A 61 1.29 5.17 15.60
C LEU A 61 2.75 4.71 15.32
N PHE A 62 3.04 4.18 14.13
CA PHE A 62 4.40 3.78 13.76
C PHE A 62 5.38 4.96 13.79
N ALA A 63 4.93 6.15 13.38
CA ALA A 63 5.74 7.36 13.41
C ALA A 63 6.01 7.89 14.84
N GLU A 64 5.19 7.49 15.81
CA GLU A 64 5.43 7.79 17.22
C GLU A 64 6.42 6.80 17.87
N ARG A 65 6.41 5.54 17.42
CA ARG A 65 7.20 4.45 18.03
C ARG A 65 8.61 4.32 17.47
N TYR A 66 8.82 4.70 16.23
CA TYR A 66 10.09 4.54 15.53
C TYR A 66 10.60 5.89 15.05
N ALA A 67 11.88 6.18 15.24
CA ALA A 67 12.46 7.47 14.93
C ALA A 67 12.49 7.79 13.42
N ASN A 68 12.42 6.77 12.56
CA ASN A 68 12.43 6.95 11.11
C ASN A 68 11.87 5.71 10.38
N PRO A 69 11.50 5.85 9.08
CA PRO A 69 10.96 4.75 8.28
C PRO A 69 11.88 3.53 8.17
N GLN A 70 13.19 3.72 8.22
CA GLN A 70 14.18 2.64 8.12
C GLN A 70 14.15 1.75 9.37
N GLN A 71 14.08 2.36 10.56
CA GLN A 71 13.93 1.60 11.82
C GLN A 71 12.60 0.85 11.84
N PHE A 72 11.51 1.48 11.44
CA PHE A 72 10.20 0.83 11.30
C PHE A 72 10.26 -0.37 10.35
N ASN A 73 10.80 -0.19 9.15
CA ASN A 73 10.94 -1.27 8.16
C ASN A 73 11.81 -2.43 8.69
N ARG A 74 12.91 -2.12 9.38
CA ARG A 74 13.75 -3.14 10.02
C ARG A 74 13.00 -3.93 11.08
N ALA A 75 12.27 -3.25 11.96
CA ALA A 75 11.50 -3.89 13.03
C ALA A 75 10.42 -4.83 12.48
N ILE A 76 9.64 -4.40 11.47
CA ILE A 76 8.65 -5.26 10.81
C ILE A 76 9.32 -6.50 10.23
N ASN A 77 10.42 -6.34 9.49
CA ASN A 77 11.07 -7.47 8.82
C ASN A 77 11.70 -8.45 9.81
N ILE A 78 12.16 -8.00 10.98
CA ILE A 78 12.58 -8.90 12.07
C ILE A 78 11.39 -9.72 12.57
N GLY A 79 10.25 -9.06 12.84
CA GLY A 79 9.03 -9.76 13.26
C GLY A 79 8.52 -10.76 12.22
N LEU A 80 8.48 -10.35 10.95
CA LEU A 80 8.05 -11.22 9.85
C LEU A 80 8.94 -12.43 9.64
N LYS A 81 10.25 -12.29 9.80
CA LYS A 81 11.18 -13.45 9.77
C LYS A 81 10.87 -14.46 10.88
N GLY A 82 10.54 -13.97 12.08
CA GLY A 82 10.13 -14.83 13.19
C GLY A 82 8.83 -15.59 12.87
N ILE A 83 7.83 -14.90 12.37
CA ILE A 83 6.55 -15.49 11.94
C ILE A 83 6.79 -16.48 10.79
N GLY A 84 7.53 -16.09 9.76
CA GLY A 84 7.87 -16.97 8.65
C GLY A 84 8.51 -18.26 9.10
N LYS A 85 9.51 -18.18 10.00
CA LYS A 85 10.16 -19.37 10.58
C LYS A 85 9.16 -20.30 11.27
N SER A 86 8.20 -19.77 12.03
CA SER A 86 7.18 -20.60 12.70
C SER A 86 6.19 -21.25 11.72
N MET A 87 6.05 -20.69 10.51
CA MET A 87 5.17 -21.18 9.44
C MET A 87 5.92 -22.00 8.37
N GLY A 88 7.22 -22.22 8.50
CA GLY A 88 8.03 -22.88 7.47
C GLY A 88 8.27 -22.05 6.21
N ILE A 89 8.08 -20.72 6.30
CA ILE A 89 8.29 -19.76 5.19
C ILE A 89 9.63 -19.06 5.43
N ASP A 90 10.64 -19.41 4.64
CA ASP A 90 11.95 -18.78 4.78
C ASP A 90 11.96 -17.37 4.18
N GLY A 91 12.66 -16.46 4.87
CA GLY A 91 12.96 -15.13 4.38
C GLY A 91 11.73 -14.18 4.24
N LEU A 92 10.63 -14.44 4.95
CA LEU A 92 9.42 -13.58 4.86
C LEU A 92 9.75 -12.12 5.17
N GLN A 93 9.38 -11.22 4.25
CA GLN A 93 9.62 -9.78 4.33
C GLN A 93 8.37 -8.99 3.93
N PHE A 94 8.26 -7.76 4.46
CA PHE A 94 7.11 -6.88 4.20
C PHE A 94 6.88 -6.61 2.69
N TYR A 95 7.95 -6.44 1.93
CA TYR A 95 7.85 -6.16 0.49
C TYR A 95 7.23 -7.32 -0.31
N GLN A 96 7.31 -8.55 0.17
CA GLN A 96 6.69 -9.71 -0.49
C GLN A 96 5.16 -9.60 -0.56
N PHE A 97 4.50 -8.95 0.40
CA PHE A 97 3.05 -8.71 0.34
C PHE A 97 2.66 -7.86 -0.89
N ARG A 98 3.53 -6.95 -1.31
CA ARG A 98 3.31 -6.20 -2.55
C ARG A 98 3.38 -7.10 -3.79
N HIS A 99 4.31 -8.04 -3.81
CA HIS A 99 4.38 -9.06 -4.87
C HIS A 99 3.15 -9.97 -4.85
N SER A 100 2.69 -10.38 -3.67
CA SER A 100 1.49 -11.21 -3.52
C SER A 100 0.25 -10.50 -4.07
N VAL A 101 0.06 -9.21 -3.76
CA VAL A 101 -1.05 -8.42 -4.32
C VAL A 101 -1.01 -8.40 -5.85
N ALA A 102 0.17 -8.16 -6.44
CA ALA A 102 0.33 -8.16 -7.89
C ALA A 102 0.06 -9.54 -8.50
N SER A 103 0.57 -10.60 -7.87
CA SER A 103 0.40 -11.98 -8.34
C SER A 103 -1.06 -12.43 -8.26
N ILE A 104 -1.75 -12.15 -7.17
CA ILE A 104 -3.19 -12.45 -7.02
C ILE A 104 -3.99 -11.68 -8.08
N ALA A 105 -3.77 -10.37 -8.21
CA ALA A 105 -4.47 -9.57 -9.21
C ALA A 105 -4.23 -10.10 -10.63
N ARG A 106 -3.01 -10.55 -10.96
CA ARG A 106 -2.67 -11.03 -12.29
C ARG A 106 -3.11 -12.47 -12.55
N ASN A 107 -2.79 -13.39 -11.63
CA ASN A 107 -2.88 -14.82 -11.91
C ASN A 107 -4.23 -15.39 -11.50
N GLU A 108 -4.82 -14.89 -10.39
CA GLU A 108 -6.08 -15.39 -9.85
C GLU A 108 -7.27 -14.57 -10.36
N LEU A 109 -7.13 -13.24 -10.42
CA LEU A 109 -8.20 -12.33 -10.82
C LEU A 109 -8.11 -11.86 -12.29
N HIS A 110 -7.04 -12.25 -13.02
CA HIS A 110 -6.84 -12.04 -14.45
C HIS A 110 -6.83 -10.58 -14.94
N TYR A 111 -6.48 -9.62 -14.06
CA TYR A 111 -6.32 -8.22 -14.47
C TYR A 111 -5.17 -8.02 -15.45
N ALA A 112 -5.30 -7.03 -16.32
CA ALA A 112 -4.25 -6.68 -17.27
C ALA A 112 -3.00 -6.14 -16.55
N LYS A 113 -1.82 -6.26 -17.17
CA LYS A 113 -0.57 -5.77 -16.61
C LYS A 113 -0.61 -4.25 -16.38
N SER A 114 -1.25 -3.49 -17.28
CA SER A 114 -1.47 -2.05 -17.15
C SER A 114 -2.20 -1.69 -15.86
N ASP A 115 -3.27 -2.44 -15.53
CA ASP A 115 -4.08 -2.19 -14.35
C ASP A 115 -3.28 -2.49 -13.07
N ILE A 116 -2.40 -3.50 -13.12
CA ILE A 116 -1.50 -3.83 -12.01
C ILE A 116 -0.42 -2.76 -11.84
N ASP A 117 0.14 -2.24 -12.92
CA ASP A 117 1.10 -1.15 -12.86
C ASP A 117 0.44 0.10 -12.25
N GLU A 118 -0.81 0.39 -12.59
CA GLU A 118 -1.59 1.47 -12.00
C GLU A 118 -1.88 1.20 -10.50
N LEU A 119 -2.36 -0.01 -10.15
CA LEU A 119 -2.57 -0.44 -8.77
C LEU A 119 -1.32 -0.24 -7.91
N LEU A 120 -0.16 -0.57 -8.45
CA LEU A 120 1.13 -0.41 -7.78
C LEU A 120 1.69 1.02 -7.88
N ASN A 121 0.97 1.93 -8.54
CA ASN A 121 1.43 3.29 -8.83
C ASN A 121 2.82 3.33 -9.47
N HIS A 122 3.05 2.42 -10.42
CA HIS A 122 4.23 2.45 -11.28
C HIS A 122 4.04 3.52 -12.36
N VAL A 123 5.13 4.08 -12.85
CA VAL A 123 5.10 4.97 -14.02
C VAL A 123 5.03 4.08 -15.25
N GLY A 124 3.91 4.16 -15.99
CA GLY A 124 3.77 3.48 -17.29
C GLY A 124 4.65 4.12 -18.37
N ASP A 125 4.85 3.41 -19.47
CA ASP A 125 5.61 3.92 -20.63
C ASP A 125 4.86 5.05 -21.39
N ASN A 126 3.56 5.22 -21.15
CA ASN A 126 2.69 6.18 -21.82
C ASN A 126 2.54 7.52 -21.06
N ARG A 127 3.65 8.14 -20.71
CA ARG A 127 3.68 9.43 -19.96
C ARG A 127 2.89 10.56 -20.63
N ILE A 128 2.74 10.54 -21.94
CA ILE A 128 2.03 11.60 -22.69
C ILE A 128 0.52 11.50 -22.45
N ALA A 129 -0.05 10.29 -22.45
CA ALA A 129 -1.47 10.09 -22.16
C ALA A 129 -1.84 10.49 -20.72
N ASP A 130 -0.97 10.22 -19.75
CA ASP A 130 -1.17 10.55 -18.34
C ASP A 130 -1.34 12.05 -18.07
N ILE A 131 -0.84 12.92 -18.97
CA ILE A 131 -0.98 14.38 -18.87
C ILE A 131 -2.43 14.81 -19.14
N TYR A 132 -3.14 14.07 -20.00
CA TYR A 132 -4.49 14.42 -20.46
C TYR A 132 -5.59 13.68 -19.71
N ILE A 133 -5.28 12.59 -19.02
CA ILE A 133 -6.23 11.74 -18.32
C ILE A 133 -6.23 12.09 -16.84
N LYS A 134 -7.38 12.57 -16.33
CA LYS A 134 -7.56 12.76 -14.89
C LYS A 134 -7.49 11.40 -14.21
N LYS A 135 -6.59 11.25 -13.23
CA LYS A 135 -6.42 10.02 -12.47
C LYS A 135 -7.71 9.64 -11.75
N ASP A 136 -8.21 8.46 -12.06
CA ASP A 136 -9.36 7.84 -11.40
C ASP A 136 -8.88 6.69 -10.50
N PHE A 137 -9.24 6.76 -9.24
CA PHE A 137 -8.87 5.73 -8.25
C PHE A 137 -9.90 4.60 -8.14
N SER A 138 -11.01 4.66 -8.90
CA SER A 138 -12.08 3.64 -8.83
C SER A 138 -11.58 2.25 -9.22
N VAL A 139 -10.84 2.16 -10.33
CA VAL A 139 -10.29 0.89 -10.84
C VAL A 139 -9.31 0.27 -9.83
N ILE A 140 -8.38 1.05 -9.31
CA ILE A 140 -7.41 0.53 -8.35
C ILE A 140 -8.06 0.15 -7.01
N ASN A 141 -9.12 0.83 -6.60
CA ASN A 141 -9.89 0.46 -5.42
C ASN A 141 -10.72 -0.81 -5.65
N GLU A 142 -11.32 -0.98 -6.83
CA GLU A 142 -12.01 -2.22 -7.21
C GLU A 142 -11.05 -3.42 -7.17
N ILE A 143 -9.88 -3.31 -7.80
CA ILE A 143 -8.85 -4.38 -7.79
C ILE A 143 -8.43 -4.68 -6.36
N ASN A 144 -8.17 -3.64 -5.56
CA ASN A 144 -7.77 -3.80 -4.17
C ASN A 144 -8.84 -4.52 -3.34
N ARG A 145 -10.12 -4.20 -3.54
CA ARG A 145 -11.25 -4.90 -2.92
C ARG A 145 -11.24 -6.38 -3.28
N LYS A 146 -11.19 -6.70 -4.56
CA LYS A 146 -11.21 -8.10 -5.03
C LYS A 146 -10.02 -8.92 -4.53
N VAL A 147 -8.84 -8.31 -4.41
CA VAL A 147 -7.67 -8.97 -3.80
C VAL A 147 -7.92 -9.24 -2.31
N ILE A 148 -8.53 -8.30 -1.58
CA ILE A 148 -8.87 -8.48 -0.16
C ILE A 148 -9.91 -9.60 -0.03
N ASP A 149 -10.98 -9.56 -0.82
CA ASP A 149 -12.02 -10.58 -0.79
C ASP A 149 -11.45 -11.97 -1.10
N TYR A 150 -10.53 -12.09 -2.06
CA TYR A 150 -9.85 -13.34 -2.38
C TYR A 150 -9.00 -13.89 -1.21
N ILE A 151 -8.37 -13.02 -0.43
CA ILE A 151 -7.52 -13.44 0.70
C ILE A 151 -8.36 -13.89 1.91
N PHE A 152 -9.54 -13.31 2.10
CA PHE A 152 -10.38 -13.52 3.27
C PHE A 152 -11.59 -14.44 3.02
N GLN A 153 -11.64 -15.12 1.87
CA GLN A 153 -12.58 -16.22 1.63
C GLN A 153 -12.24 -17.40 2.55
#